data_bd7c8300a146f2744d838af17dfdf171
#
_entry.id   bd7c8300a146f2744d838af17dfdf171
#
_cell.length_a   1.000
_cell.length_b   1.000
_cell.length_c   1.000
_cell.angle_alpha   90.00
_cell.angle_beta   90.00
_cell.angle_gamma   90.00
#
_symmetry.space_group_name_H-M   'P 1'
#
loop_
_entity.id
_entity.type
_entity.pdbx_description
1 polymer ?
#
loop_
_entity_poly.entity_id
_entity_poly.type
_entity_poly.pdbx_seq_one_letter_code
_entity_poly.pdbx_strand_id
1 'polypeptide(L)'
;MKDKISLIVTSLVAIGIIVVGWVAGFGISELQKDTLVILGIICAVSVAYCFIAGELSRNNSQMDKLWSVLPIVYAFVIMIKGGFKVRLILIAIVVTLWGARLTYNFAKKGAYSLKFWQGEEDYRWKYLRGQKPFTNKLIWAVFDLFFISFYQNAVVLLITLPGVAVMESTASIGVVDILSFVFALGFLSYEVIADRQQNAFQVKKYEYLNSGMKLNELPAPYNRGFCVNGLWKRSRHPNYLGEQGIWVSLYTFVIGAGVATWGVFNWSVTGCMLLILIFAGSSRMAESISTSKYDLYPGYIQGVFKYLPLKAYKEVGGKDDETVNVNG
;
A
#
# COMPACT_ATOMS: atom_id res chain seq x y z
N MET A 1 -8.90 1.54 23.59
CA MET A 1 -8.08 0.47 24.19
C MET A 1 -7.92 -0.71 23.23
N LYS A 2 -8.99 -1.27 22.64
CA LYS A 2 -8.95 -2.41 21.70
C LYS A 2 -8.02 -2.18 20.49
N ASP A 3 -8.04 -0.98 19.88
CA ASP A 3 -7.20 -0.67 18.71
C ASP A 3 -5.69 -0.58 19.04
N LYS A 4 -5.35 -0.11 20.24
CA LYS A 4 -3.94 -0.11 20.69
C LYS A 4 -3.42 -1.54 20.87
N ILE A 5 -4.24 -2.39 21.50
CA ILE A 5 -3.92 -3.81 21.71
C ILE A 5 -3.77 -4.52 20.35
N SER A 6 -4.70 -4.31 19.43
CA SER A 6 -4.63 -4.89 18.08
C SER A 6 -3.34 -4.50 17.34
N LEU A 7 -2.93 -3.23 17.41
CA LEU A 7 -1.68 -2.78 16.78
C LEU A 7 -0.45 -3.43 17.43
N ILE A 8 -0.42 -3.52 18.76
CA ILE A 8 0.69 -4.17 19.48
C ILE A 8 0.77 -5.65 19.10
N VAL A 9 -0.36 -6.36 19.10
CA VAL A 9 -0.40 -7.79 18.70
C VAL A 9 0.06 -7.95 17.26
N THR A 10 -0.45 -7.15 16.33
CA THR A 10 -0.03 -7.20 14.91
C THR A 10 1.47 -6.94 14.79
N SER A 11 2.02 -5.98 15.54
CA SER A 11 3.45 -5.68 15.53
C SER A 11 4.29 -6.83 16.06
N LEU A 12 3.88 -7.44 17.17
CA LEU A 12 4.60 -8.57 17.76
C LEU A 12 4.59 -9.80 16.84
N VAL A 13 3.43 -10.09 16.20
CA VAL A 13 3.30 -11.19 15.24
C VAL A 13 4.18 -10.91 14.00
N ALA A 14 4.14 -9.73 13.44
CA ALA A 14 4.95 -9.36 12.27
C ALA A 14 6.45 -9.45 12.57
N ILE A 15 6.89 -8.92 13.72
CA ILE A 15 8.29 -9.02 14.17
C ILE A 15 8.70 -10.49 14.37
N GLY A 16 7.83 -11.29 14.99
CA GLY A 16 8.07 -12.74 15.16
C GLY A 16 8.27 -13.46 13.84
N ILE A 17 7.41 -13.20 12.84
CA ILE A 17 7.51 -13.78 11.50
C ILE A 17 8.82 -13.34 10.81
N ILE A 18 9.20 -12.06 10.92
CA ILE A 18 10.48 -11.54 10.39
C ILE A 18 11.65 -12.28 11.04
N VAL A 19 11.69 -12.34 12.37
CA VAL A 19 12.77 -13.01 13.11
C VAL A 19 12.89 -14.48 12.70
N VAL A 20 11.78 -15.21 12.66
CA VAL A 20 11.77 -16.60 12.21
C VAL A 20 12.26 -16.74 10.76
N GLY A 21 11.83 -15.85 9.87
CA GLY A 21 12.27 -15.82 8.46
C GLY A 21 13.78 -15.64 8.35
N TRP A 22 14.37 -14.78 9.14
CA TRP A 22 15.82 -14.55 9.14
C TRP A 22 16.60 -15.68 9.84
N VAL A 23 16.16 -16.17 10.99
CA VAL A 23 16.87 -17.20 11.74
C VAL A 23 16.81 -18.55 11.05
N ALA A 24 15.64 -18.94 10.54
CA ALA A 24 15.43 -20.25 9.94
C ALA A 24 15.67 -20.26 8.42
N GLY A 25 15.39 -19.16 7.74
CA GLY A 25 15.42 -19.05 6.27
C GLY A 25 16.56 -18.23 5.70
N PHE A 26 17.63 -17.95 6.48
CA PHE A 26 18.75 -17.14 6.00
C PHE A 26 19.73 -17.97 5.20
N GLY A 27 19.91 -17.57 3.96
CA GLY A 27 20.94 -18.07 3.07
C GLY A 27 20.90 -17.21 1.81
N ILE A 28 21.98 -16.45 1.55
CA ILE A 28 22.06 -15.53 0.41
C ILE A 28 23.24 -15.96 -0.44
N SER A 29 22.98 -16.28 -1.72
CA SER A 29 24.01 -16.62 -2.71
C SER A 29 24.79 -15.40 -3.18
N GLU A 30 25.91 -15.60 -3.88
CA GLU A 30 26.69 -14.51 -4.45
C GLU A 30 25.87 -13.71 -5.50
N LEU A 31 25.09 -14.38 -6.36
CA LEU A 31 24.24 -13.70 -7.32
C LEU A 31 23.16 -12.84 -6.63
N GLN A 32 22.58 -13.35 -5.55
CA GLN A 32 21.62 -12.60 -4.74
C GLN A 32 22.28 -11.40 -4.06
N LYS A 33 23.49 -11.54 -3.50
CA LYS A 33 24.27 -10.44 -2.93
C LYS A 33 24.55 -9.35 -3.95
N ASP A 34 25.07 -9.72 -5.12
CA ASP A 34 25.36 -8.77 -6.21
C ASP A 34 24.09 -8.02 -6.62
N THR A 35 22.97 -8.74 -6.71
CA THR A 35 21.68 -8.13 -7.03
C THR A 35 21.24 -7.16 -5.94
N LEU A 36 21.32 -7.56 -4.67
CA LEU A 36 20.99 -6.70 -3.53
C LEU A 36 21.86 -5.45 -3.45
N VAL A 37 23.15 -5.53 -3.83
CA VAL A 37 24.02 -4.35 -3.93
C VAL A 37 23.51 -3.37 -4.98
N ILE A 38 23.12 -3.85 -6.16
CA ILE A 38 22.57 -2.99 -7.22
C ILE A 38 21.25 -2.33 -6.73
N LEU A 39 20.36 -3.13 -6.17
CA LEU A 39 19.08 -2.62 -5.64
C LEU A 39 19.30 -1.62 -4.49
N GLY A 40 20.29 -1.89 -3.62
CA GLY A 40 20.71 -1.00 -2.53
C GLY A 40 21.24 0.35 -3.03
N ILE A 41 22.04 0.34 -4.11
CA ILE A 41 22.52 1.57 -4.75
C ILE A 41 21.35 2.38 -5.32
N ILE A 42 20.43 1.74 -6.04
CA ILE A 42 19.22 2.41 -6.57
C ILE A 42 18.41 3.01 -5.42
N CYS A 43 18.21 2.26 -4.33
CA CYS A 43 17.53 2.71 -3.14
C CYS A 43 18.22 3.93 -2.51
N ALA A 44 19.55 3.88 -2.32
CA ALA A 44 20.34 4.97 -1.72
C ALA A 44 20.27 6.25 -2.57
N VAL A 45 20.37 6.13 -3.89
CA VAL A 45 20.19 7.27 -4.82
C VAL A 45 18.78 7.84 -4.72
N SER A 46 17.76 6.98 -4.62
CA SER A 46 16.37 7.41 -4.46
C SER A 46 16.14 8.11 -3.13
N VAL A 47 16.73 7.62 -2.04
CA VAL A 47 16.69 8.29 -0.72
C VAL A 47 17.29 9.68 -0.81
N ALA A 48 18.51 9.80 -1.38
CA ALA A 48 19.17 11.08 -1.54
C ALA A 48 18.33 12.05 -2.40
N TYR A 49 17.77 11.56 -3.51
CA TYR A 49 16.88 12.36 -4.35
C TYR A 49 15.65 12.83 -3.59
N CYS A 50 14.93 11.91 -2.92
CA CYS A 50 13.71 12.26 -2.18
C CYS A 50 13.95 13.33 -1.12
N PHE A 51 15.02 13.18 -0.34
CA PHE A 51 15.38 14.13 0.70
C PHE A 51 15.79 15.48 0.12
N ILE A 52 16.75 15.51 -0.81
CA ILE A 52 17.28 16.76 -1.38
C ILE A 52 16.17 17.50 -2.14
N ALA A 53 15.46 16.80 -3.03
CA ALA A 53 14.38 17.41 -3.81
C ALA A 53 13.20 17.85 -2.92
N GLY A 54 12.86 17.06 -1.88
CA GLY A 54 11.82 17.39 -0.90
C GLY A 54 12.12 18.67 -0.15
N GLU A 55 13.31 18.78 0.43
CA GLU A 55 13.73 19.97 1.18
C GLU A 55 13.88 21.23 0.30
N LEU A 56 14.46 21.11 -0.91
CA LEU A 56 14.64 22.21 -1.83
C LEU A 56 13.33 22.73 -2.42
N SER A 57 12.43 21.82 -2.82
CA SER A 57 11.13 22.18 -3.42
C SER A 57 10.04 22.44 -2.40
N ARG A 58 10.25 22.08 -1.14
CA ARG A 58 9.24 22.04 -0.07
C ARG A 58 8.04 21.17 -0.43
N ASN A 59 8.30 20.10 -1.19
CA ASN A 59 7.33 19.10 -1.58
C ASN A 59 7.88 17.71 -1.19
N ASN A 60 7.47 17.21 -0.04
CA ASN A 60 7.95 15.93 0.51
C ASN A 60 7.25 14.70 -0.11
N SER A 61 6.41 14.89 -1.14
CA SER A 61 5.81 13.77 -1.90
C SER A 61 6.71 13.20 -3.00
N GLN A 62 8.01 13.42 -2.94
CA GLN A 62 8.93 12.81 -3.92
C GLN A 62 8.92 11.29 -3.81
N MET A 63 8.88 10.76 -2.58
CA MET A 63 8.76 9.33 -2.34
C MET A 63 7.39 8.79 -2.77
N ASP A 64 6.30 9.52 -2.55
CA ASP A 64 4.97 9.12 -3.02
C ASP A 64 4.94 8.91 -4.55
N LYS A 65 5.69 9.73 -5.32
CA LYS A 65 5.85 9.57 -6.78
C LYS A 65 6.66 8.33 -7.15
N LEU A 66 7.72 8.04 -6.40
CA LEU A 66 8.59 6.90 -6.64
C LEU A 66 8.02 5.60 -6.09
N TRP A 67 7.05 5.65 -5.18
CA TRP A 67 6.46 4.49 -4.53
C TRP A 67 5.98 3.43 -5.53
N SER A 68 5.37 3.85 -6.62
CA SER A 68 4.85 2.94 -7.65
C SER A 68 5.85 2.62 -8.77
N VAL A 69 6.89 3.43 -8.93
CA VAL A 69 7.88 3.29 -10.02
C VAL A 69 9.03 2.39 -9.61
N LEU A 70 9.59 2.60 -8.40
CA LEU A 70 10.75 1.85 -7.93
C LEU A 70 10.55 0.33 -7.88
N PRO A 71 9.42 -0.22 -7.39
CA PRO A 71 9.19 -1.66 -7.43
C PRO A 71 9.25 -2.25 -8.84
N ILE A 72 8.77 -1.50 -9.86
CA ILE A 72 8.90 -1.92 -11.25
C ILE A 72 10.37 -2.02 -11.63
N VAL A 73 11.15 -0.98 -11.34
CA VAL A 73 12.61 -0.98 -11.62
C VAL A 73 13.29 -2.15 -10.92
N TYR A 74 12.99 -2.37 -9.63
CA TYR A 74 13.56 -3.49 -8.87
C TYR A 74 13.17 -4.84 -9.45
N ALA A 75 11.90 -5.05 -9.80
CA ALA A 75 11.43 -6.29 -10.41
C ALA A 75 12.13 -6.59 -11.75
N PHE A 76 12.35 -5.58 -12.58
CA PHE A 76 13.10 -5.73 -13.84
C PHE A 76 14.56 -6.04 -13.60
N VAL A 77 15.25 -5.38 -12.68
CA VAL A 77 16.64 -5.69 -12.31
C VAL A 77 16.75 -7.15 -11.86
N ILE A 78 15.85 -7.59 -10.97
CA ILE A 78 15.81 -8.96 -10.46
C ILE A 78 15.55 -9.95 -11.60
N MET A 79 14.61 -9.65 -12.49
CA MET A 79 14.26 -10.50 -13.64
C MET A 79 15.45 -10.66 -14.60
N ILE A 80 16.15 -9.57 -14.93
CA ILE A 80 17.34 -9.57 -15.81
C ILE A 80 18.46 -10.36 -15.15
N LYS A 81 18.81 -10.08 -13.89
CA LYS A 81 19.87 -10.77 -13.15
C LYS A 81 19.56 -12.26 -12.95
N GLY A 82 18.28 -12.61 -12.78
CA GLY A 82 17.82 -13.99 -12.67
C GLY A 82 17.62 -14.72 -13.99
N GLY A 83 17.98 -14.13 -15.14
CA GLY A 83 17.97 -14.80 -16.46
C GLY A 83 16.57 -15.04 -17.02
N PHE A 84 15.64 -14.14 -16.78
CA PHE A 84 14.26 -14.19 -17.33
C PHE A 84 13.51 -15.49 -17.02
N LYS A 85 13.78 -16.10 -15.85
CA LYS A 85 13.01 -17.26 -15.42
C LYS A 85 11.50 -16.93 -15.34
N VAL A 86 10.66 -17.88 -15.73
CA VAL A 86 9.19 -17.69 -15.81
C VAL A 86 8.61 -17.10 -14.52
N ARG A 87 9.03 -17.60 -13.35
CA ARG A 87 8.59 -17.09 -12.05
C ARG A 87 8.88 -15.61 -11.87
N LEU A 88 10.06 -15.14 -12.29
CA LEU A 88 10.44 -13.72 -12.23
C LEU A 88 9.65 -12.87 -13.23
N ILE A 89 9.36 -13.41 -14.41
CA ILE A 89 8.50 -12.75 -15.41
C ILE A 89 7.09 -12.56 -14.83
N LEU A 90 6.50 -13.58 -14.21
CA LEU A 90 5.18 -13.49 -13.59
C LEU A 90 5.15 -12.42 -12.48
N ILE A 91 6.16 -12.39 -11.61
CA ILE A 91 6.32 -11.35 -10.60
C ILE A 91 6.42 -9.96 -11.23
N ALA A 92 7.28 -9.79 -12.24
CA ALA A 92 7.48 -8.51 -12.93
C ALA A 92 6.19 -8.02 -13.63
N ILE A 93 5.39 -8.91 -14.21
CA ILE A 93 4.07 -8.57 -14.78
C ILE A 93 3.15 -7.99 -13.72
N VAL A 94 2.98 -8.69 -12.58
CA VAL A 94 2.10 -8.23 -11.49
C VAL A 94 2.56 -6.87 -10.96
N VAL A 95 3.86 -6.74 -10.66
CA VAL A 95 4.43 -5.49 -10.12
C VAL A 95 4.29 -4.34 -11.12
N THR A 96 4.45 -4.61 -12.42
CA THR A 96 4.27 -3.59 -13.47
C THR A 96 2.81 -3.13 -13.57
N LEU A 97 1.86 -4.06 -13.58
CA LEU A 97 0.43 -3.72 -13.64
C LEU A 97 0.00 -2.93 -12.40
N TRP A 98 0.45 -3.36 -11.21
CA TRP A 98 0.21 -2.67 -9.96
C TRP A 98 0.79 -1.24 -9.97
N GLY A 99 2.07 -1.10 -10.31
CA GLY A 99 2.76 0.18 -10.31
C GLY A 99 2.22 1.14 -11.38
N ALA A 100 1.92 0.65 -12.59
CA ALA A 100 1.31 1.45 -13.65
C ALA A 100 -0.05 2.01 -13.22
N ARG A 101 -0.90 1.18 -12.59
CA ARG A 101 -2.19 1.64 -12.06
C ARG A 101 -2.02 2.72 -11.00
N LEU A 102 -1.13 2.50 -10.03
CA LEU A 102 -0.92 3.44 -8.94
C LEU A 102 -0.33 4.76 -9.45
N THR A 103 0.64 4.70 -10.37
CA THR A 103 1.21 5.87 -11.06
C THR A 103 0.13 6.66 -11.80
N TYR A 104 -0.76 5.97 -12.54
CA TYR A 104 -1.88 6.61 -13.23
C TYR A 104 -2.85 7.31 -12.27
N ASN A 105 -3.22 6.65 -11.18
CA ASN A 105 -4.11 7.24 -10.17
C ASN A 105 -3.48 8.48 -9.50
N PHE A 106 -2.17 8.46 -9.28
CA PHE A 106 -1.45 9.58 -8.68
C PHE A 106 -1.26 10.73 -9.69
N ALA A 107 -1.01 10.40 -10.97
CA ALA A 107 -0.91 11.39 -12.05
C ALA A 107 -2.23 12.17 -12.23
N LYS A 108 -3.37 11.49 -12.16
CA LYS A 108 -4.69 12.15 -12.21
C LYS A 108 -4.93 13.18 -11.11
N LYS A 109 -4.24 13.06 -9.99
CA LYS A 109 -4.30 14.01 -8.87
C LYS A 109 -3.33 15.19 -9.03
N GLY A 110 -2.65 15.32 -10.17
CA GLY A 110 -1.71 16.41 -10.43
C GLY A 110 -0.34 16.24 -9.76
N ALA A 111 -0.02 15.03 -9.26
CA ALA A 111 1.24 14.78 -8.56
C ALA A 111 2.48 14.92 -9.46
N TYR A 112 2.34 14.64 -10.76
CA TYR A 112 3.44 14.74 -11.72
C TYR A 112 3.36 16.03 -12.52
N SER A 113 4.52 16.64 -12.76
CA SER A 113 4.70 17.83 -13.58
C SER A 113 5.93 17.64 -14.48
N LEU A 114 6.09 18.52 -15.50
CA LEU A 114 7.29 18.53 -16.35
C LEU A 114 8.58 18.73 -15.54
N LYS A 115 8.50 19.49 -14.45
CA LYS A 115 9.57 19.53 -13.43
C LYS A 115 9.22 18.49 -12.37
N PHE A 116 9.84 17.33 -12.44
CA PHE A 116 9.48 16.16 -11.65
C PHE A 116 9.41 16.40 -10.12
N TRP A 117 10.21 17.33 -9.59
CA TRP A 117 10.17 17.74 -8.17
C TRP A 117 8.99 18.64 -7.80
N GLN A 118 8.20 19.12 -8.76
CA GLN A 118 6.98 19.90 -8.58
C GLN A 118 5.75 18.99 -8.70
N GLY A 119 4.56 19.54 -8.57
CA GLY A 119 3.27 18.87 -8.59
C GLY A 119 2.58 18.98 -7.25
N GLU A 120 1.38 18.42 -7.16
CA GLU A 120 0.60 18.40 -5.91
C GLU A 120 1.28 17.55 -4.84
N GLU A 121 1.37 18.12 -3.64
CA GLU A 121 1.87 17.41 -2.47
C GLU A 121 0.73 16.69 -1.76
N ASP A 122 0.97 15.47 -1.28
CA ASP A 122 0.01 14.75 -0.45
C ASP A 122 -0.32 15.56 0.82
N TYR A 123 -1.60 15.74 1.08
CA TYR A 123 -2.11 16.56 2.19
C TYR A 123 -1.57 16.14 3.57
N ARG A 124 -1.15 14.89 3.73
CA ARG A 124 -0.60 14.37 4.99
C ARG A 124 0.67 15.10 5.41
N TRP A 125 1.57 15.39 4.46
CA TRP A 125 2.82 16.08 4.75
C TRP A 125 2.57 17.54 5.14
N LYS A 126 1.70 18.21 4.41
CA LYS A 126 1.28 19.58 4.74
C LYS A 126 0.62 19.65 6.12
N TYR A 127 -0.25 18.69 6.43
CA TYR A 127 -0.90 18.61 7.73
C TYR A 127 0.10 18.38 8.86
N LEU A 128 1.01 17.42 8.71
CA LEU A 128 2.01 17.09 9.73
C LEU A 128 2.98 18.24 9.99
N ARG A 129 3.44 18.95 8.94
CA ARG A 129 4.31 20.13 9.10
C ARG A 129 3.67 21.24 9.94
N GLY A 130 2.35 21.33 9.95
CA GLY A 130 1.60 22.28 10.79
C GLY A 130 1.46 21.85 12.25
N GLN A 131 1.80 20.62 12.62
CA GLN A 131 1.66 20.08 13.98
C GLN A 131 2.99 20.12 14.75
N LYS A 132 2.91 20.38 16.06
CA LYS A 132 4.09 20.21 16.94
C LYS A 132 4.42 18.71 17.06
N PRO A 133 5.71 18.31 17.06
CA PRO A 133 6.90 19.16 17.04
C PRO A 133 7.41 19.56 15.64
N PHE A 134 6.75 19.15 14.56
CA PHE A 134 7.19 19.28 13.16
C PHE A 134 7.17 20.73 12.61
N THR A 135 6.64 21.69 13.36
CA THR A 135 6.79 23.12 13.05
C THR A 135 8.25 23.60 13.15
N ASN A 136 9.11 22.84 13.87
CA ASN A 136 10.54 23.09 13.89
C ASN A 136 11.18 22.47 12.62
N LYS A 137 11.89 23.31 11.83
CA LYS A 137 12.50 22.91 10.57
C LYS A 137 13.52 21.80 10.69
N LEU A 138 14.33 21.79 11.77
CA LEU A 138 15.33 20.74 11.97
C LEU A 138 14.66 19.40 12.32
N ILE A 139 13.65 19.41 13.19
CA ILE A 139 12.87 18.20 13.52
C ILE A 139 12.16 17.68 12.28
N TRP A 140 11.62 18.57 11.45
CA TRP A 140 11.02 18.18 10.17
C TRP A 140 12.04 17.53 9.23
N ALA A 141 13.21 18.15 9.02
CA ALA A 141 14.24 17.60 8.14
C ALA A 141 14.74 16.22 8.62
N VAL A 142 14.92 16.03 9.93
CA VAL A 142 15.25 14.71 10.51
C VAL A 142 14.13 13.70 10.25
N PHE A 143 12.89 14.09 10.44
CA PHE A 143 11.73 13.25 10.15
C PHE A 143 11.62 12.91 8.65
N ASP A 144 11.80 13.90 7.76
CA ASP A 144 11.82 13.67 6.32
C ASP A 144 12.93 12.69 5.93
N LEU A 145 14.16 12.90 6.39
CA LEU A 145 15.28 12.03 6.07
C LEU A 145 15.02 10.58 6.49
N PHE A 146 14.64 10.35 7.76
CA PHE A 146 14.55 8.99 8.30
C PHE A 146 13.21 8.32 8.01
N PHE A 147 12.11 9.03 8.02
CA PHE A 147 10.78 8.44 7.86
C PHE A 147 10.25 8.54 6.43
N ILE A 148 10.30 9.74 5.81
CA ILE A 148 9.74 9.91 4.47
C ILE A 148 10.72 9.36 3.42
N SER A 149 12.00 9.81 3.48
CA SER A 149 12.96 9.48 2.45
C SER A 149 13.59 8.09 2.63
N PHE A 150 14.11 7.77 3.82
CA PHE A 150 14.81 6.48 4.03
C PHE A 150 13.84 5.31 4.26
N TYR A 151 12.99 5.39 5.29
CA TYR A 151 12.17 4.25 5.69
C TYR A 151 11.21 3.80 4.58
N GLN A 152 10.55 4.72 3.88
CA GLN A 152 9.64 4.37 2.80
C GLN A 152 10.36 3.77 1.58
N ASN A 153 11.53 4.32 1.18
CA ASN A 153 12.35 3.71 0.14
C ASN A 153 12.83 2.29 0.53
N ALA A 154 13.24 2.10 1.79
CA ALA A 154 13.61 0.78 2.29
C ALA A 154 12.45 -0.21 2.22
N VAL A 155 11.24 0.18 2.62
CA VAL A 155 10.05 -0.69 2.53
C VAL A 155 9.75 -1.06 1.09
N VAL A 156 9.81 -0.10 0.16
CA VAL A 156 9.57 -0.31 -1.27
C VAL A 156 10.60 -1.28 -1.88
N LEU A 157 11.86 -1.24 -1.43
CA LEU A 157 12.86 -2.24 -1.79
C LEU A 157 12.50 -3.61 -1.17
N LEU A 158 12.21 -3.63 0.13
CA LEU A 158 12.00 -4.86 0.88
C LEU A 158 10.78 -5.67 0.41
N ILE A 159 9.72 -5.03 -0.10
CA ILE A 159 8.56 -5.75 -0.66
C ILE A 159 8.90 -6.51 -1.95
N THR A 160 9.99 -6.18 -2.64
CA THR A 160 10.43 -6.88 -3.85
C THR A 160 11.39 -8.05 -3.57
N LEU A 161 11.84 -8.22 -2.32
CA LEU A 161 12.78 -9.29 -1.93
C LEU A 161 12.31 -10.72 -2.25
N PRO A 162 11.01 -11.06 -2.27
CA PRO A 162 10.56 -12.37 -2.76
C PRO A 162 11.11 -12.72 -4.14
N GLY A 163 11.21 -11.75 -5.05
CA GLY A 163 11.84 -11.94 -6.36
C GLY A 163 13.32 -12.33 -6.26
N VAL A 164 14.07 -11.68 -5.36
CA VAL A 164 15.49 -12.03 -5.11
C VAL A 164 15.59 -13.44 -4.52
N ALA A 165 14.73 -13.80 -3.58
CA ALA A 165 14.77 -15.12 -2.94
C ALA A 165 14.54 -16.27 -3.94
N VAL A 166 13.71 -16.05 -4.97
CA VAL A 166 13.36 -17.10 -5.95
C VAL A 166 14.23 -17.09 -7.21
N MET A 167 15.12 -16.11 -7.38
CA MET A 167 15.82 -15.89 -8.65
C MET A 167 16.72 -17.05 -9.10
N GLU A 168 17.20 -17.88 -8.18
CA GLU A 168 18.04 -19.04 -8.50
C GLU A 168 17.29 -20.37 -8.44
N SER A 169 16.04 -20.37 -8.01
CA SER A 169 15.25 -21.60 -7.94
C SER A 169 15.23 -22.33 -9.29
N THR A 170 15.47 -23.64 -9.25
CA THR A 170 15.38 -24.54 -10.39
C THR A 170 14.07 -25.33 -10.41
N ALA A 171 13.23 -25.17 -9.38
CA ALA A 171 11.93 -25.82 -9.32
C ALA A 171 11.03 -25.37 -10.49
N SER A 172 10.37 -26.31 -11.12
CA SER A 172 9.37 -26.02 -12.16
C SER A 172 8.22 -25.20 -11.62
N ILE A 173 7.52 -24.48 -12.49
CA ILE A 173 6.27 -23.79 -12.15
C ILE A 173 5.24 -24.83 -11.70
N GLY A 174 4.71 -24.65 -10.50
CA GLY A 174 3.72 -25.53 -9.89
C GLY A 174 2.38 -24.84 -9.62
N VAL A 175 1.47 -25.57 -9.00
CA VAL A 175 0.13 -25.07 -8.65
C VAL A 175 0.21 -23.84 -7.74
N VAL A 176 1.17 -23.82 -6.78
CA VAL A 176 1.34 -22.68 -5.87
C VAL A 176 1.73 -21.42 -6.63
N ASP A 177 2.60 -21.51 -7.64
CA ASP A 177 2.98 -20.35 -8.47
C ASP A 177 1.79 -19.80 -9.26
N ILE A 178 0.98 -20.72 -9.84
CA ILE A 178 -0.22 -20.34 -10.60
C ILE A 178 -1.23 -19.65 -9.68
N LEU A 179 -1.48 -20.22 -8.51
CA LEU A 179 -2.38 -19.61 -7.51
C LEU A 179 -1.85 -18.25 -7.03
N SER A 180 -0.54 -18.15 -6.78
CA SER A 180 0.10 -16.88 -6.40
C SER A 180 -0.16 -15.79 -7.43
N PHE A 181 0.03 -16.12 -8.71
CA PHE A 181 -0.22 -15.17 -9.81
C PHE A 181 -1.70 -14.79 -9.94
N VAL A 182 -2.59 -15.79 -9.89
CA VAL A 182 -4.04 -15.56 -9.99
C VAL A 182 -4.56 -14.74 -8.82
N PHE A 183 -4.15 -15.05 -7.58
CA PHE A 183 -4.54 -14.25 -6.41
C PHE A 183 -3.97 -12.84 -6.44
N ALA A 184 -2.73 -12.65 -6.88
CA ALA A 184 -2.16 -11.32 -7.04
C ALA A 184 -2.97 -10.46 -8.01
N LEU A 185 -3.36 -10.99 -9.18
CA LEU A 185 -4.23 -10.30 -10.14
C LEU A 185 -5.65 -10.11 -9.60
N GLY A 186 -6.17 -11.06 -8.83
CA GLY A 186 -7.47 -10.96 -8.15
C GLY A 186 -7.49 -9.82 -7.14
N PHE A 187 -6.47 -9.71 -6.28
CA PHE A 187 -6.33 -8.62 -5.32
C PHE A 187 -6.09 -7.26 -6.01
N LEU A 188 -5.33 -7.24 -7.10
CA LEU A 188 -5.15 -6.03 -7.91
C LEU A 188 -6.49 -5.55 -8.48
N SER A 189 -7.30 -6.47 -9.04
CA SER A 189 -8.63 -6.16 -9.54
C SER A 189 -9.57 -5.67 -8.43
N TYR A 190 -9.53 -6.32 -7.28
CA TYR A 190 -10.29 -5.93 -6.09
C TYR A 190 -9.95 -4.51 -5.63
N GLU A 191 -8.66 -4.18 -5.62
CA GLU A 191 -8.18 -2.85 -5.26
C GLU A 191 -8.62 -1.79 -6.28
N VAL A 192 -8.53 -2.09 -7.58
CA VAL A 192 -9.03 -1.19 -8.65
C VAL A 192 -10.50 -0.88 -8.46
N ILE A 193 -11.33 -1.89 -8.15
CA ILE A 193 -12.76 -1.70 -7.90
C ILE A 193 -12.98 -0.83 -6.66
N ALA A 194 -12.27 -1.10 -5.56
CA ALA A 194 -12.37 -0.32 -4.33
C ALA A 194 -12.03 1.17 -4.56
N ASP A 195 -10.92 1.44 -5.24
CA ASP A 195 -10.47 2.79 -5.56
C ASP A 195 -11.46 3.53 -6.47
N ARG A 196 -12.01 2.85 -7.49
CA ARG A 196 -13.04 3.43 -8.38
C ARG A 196 -14.29 3.82 -7.60
N GLN A 197 -14.79 2.94 -6.72
CA GLN A 197 -15.96 3.22 -5.89
C GLN A 197 -15.72 4.42 -4.98
N GLN A 198 -14.56 4.48 -4.31
CA GLN A 198 -14.20 5.60 -3.47
C GLN A 198 -14.08 6.90 -4.26
N ASN A 199 -13.41 6.86 -5.41
CA ASN A 199 -13.23 8.04 -6.26
C ASN A 199 -14.59 8.56 -6.78
N ALA A 200 -15.45 7.70 -7.29
CA ALA A 200 -16.79 8.08 -7.77
C ALA A 200 -17.62 8.75 -6.67
N PHE A 201 -17.58 8.18 -5.45
CA PHE A 201 -18.23 8.78 -4.29
C PHE A 201 -17.67 10.17 -3.98
N GLN A 202 -16.34 10.32 -3.93
CA GLN A 202 -15.72 11.60 -3.59
C GLN A 202 -15.99 12.67 -4.66
N VAL A 203 -15.84 12.33 -5.95
CA VAL A 203 -16.13 13.26 -7.06
C VAL A 203 -17.55 13.79 -6.92
N LYS A 204 -18.54 12.91 -6.79
CA LYS A 204 -19.94 13.33 -6.70
C LYS A 204 -20.24 14.14 -5.44
N LYS A 205 -19.70 13.75 -4.31
CA LYS A 205 -19.82 14.51 -3.07
C LYS A 205 -19.27 15.94 -3.22
N TYR A 206 -18.08 16.09 -3.82
CA TYR A 206 -17.48 17.42 -4.01
C TYR A 206 -18.18 18.26 -5.07
N GLU A 207 -18.80 17.66 -6.10
CA GLU A 207 -19.69 18.38 -7.01
C GLU A 207 -20.81 19.10 -6.24
N TYR A 208 -21.50 18.41 -5.34
CA TYR A 208 -22.53 19.02 -4.51
C TYR A 208 -22.00 20.08 -3.55
N LEU A 209 -20.88 19.80 -2.86
CA LEU A 209 -20.29 20.77 -1.93
C LEU A 209 -19.83 22.06 -2.66
N ASN A 210 -19.27 21.92 -3.86
CA ASN A 210 -18.83 23.04 -4.68
C ASN A 210 -20.00 23.84 -5.28
N SER A 211 -21.20 23.26 -5.37
CA SER A 211 -22.42 23.99 -5.74
C SER A 211 -23.02 24.81 -4.58
N GLY A 212 -22.35 24.81 -3.41
CA GLY A 212 -22.76 25.59 -2.23
C GLY A 212 -23.62 24.84 -1.22
N MET A 213 -23.95 23.56 -1.44
CA MET A 213 -24.68 22.73 -0.49
C MET A 213 -23.82 22.37 0.72
N LYS A 214 -24.44 22.32 1.91
CA LYS A 214 -23.77 21.82 3.12
C LYS A 214 -23.84 20.29 3.16
N LEU A 215 -22.93 19.66 3.92
CA LEU A 215 -22.82 18.20 3.98
C LEU A 215 -24.15 17.52 4.39
N ASN A 216 -24.86 18.07 5.35
CA ASN A 216 -26.14 17.54 5.82
C ASN A 216 -27.32 17.74 4.84
N GLU A 217 -27.15 18.61 3.84
CA GLU A 217 -28.12 18.90 2.79
C GLU A 217 -27.94 18.03 1.54
N LEU A 218 -26.82 17.28 1.48
CA LEU A 218 -26.52 16.41 0.34
C LEU A 218 -27.53 15.26 0.26
N PRO A 219 -27.86 14.80 -0.97
CA PRO A 219 -28.68 13.59 -1.11
C PRO A 219 -27.92 12.36 -0.59
N ALA A 220 -28.67 11.36 -0.08
CA ALA A 220 -28.07 10.08 0.29
C ALA A 220 -27.44 9.40 -0.95
N PRO A 221 -26.29 8.73 -0.80
CA PRO A 221 -25.53 8.47 0.43
C PRO A 221 -24.47 9.53 0.76
N TYR A 222 -24.39 10.65 0.04
CA TYR A 222 -23.30 11.62 0.12
C TYR A 222 -23.34 12.47 1.40
N ASN A 223 -24.52 12.64 1.98
CA ASN A 223 -24.73 13.35 3.25
C ASN A 223 -23.97 12.73 4.44
N ARG A 224 -23.56 11.47 4.35
CA ARG A 224 -22.70 10.80 5.35
C ARG A 224 -21.27 11.30 5.34
N GLY A 225 -20.80 11.82 4.19
CA GLY A 225 -19.45 12.31 3.99
C GLY A 225 -18.40 11.24 3.63
N PHE A 226 -18.69 9.95 3.82
CA PHE A 226 -17.81 8.82 3.55
C PHE A 226 -18.53 7.70 2.79
N CYS A 227 -17.77 6.92 2.01
CA CYS A 227 -18.29 5.86 1.17
C CYS A 227 -18.66 4.63 2.01
N VAL A 228 -19.89 4.10 1.78
CA VAL A 228 -20.38 2.85 2.38
C VAL A 228 -21.00 1.92 1.34
N ASN A 229 -20.73 2.16 0.05
CA ASN A 229 -21.32 1.42 -1.05
C ASN A 229 -20.34 0.37 -1.60
N GLY A 230 -20.84 -0.65 -2.27
CA GLY A 230 -20.03 -1.69 -2.89
C GLY A 230 -19.14 -2.42 -1.89
N LEU A 231 -17.84 -2.49 -2.15
CA LEU A 231 -16.85 -3.13 -1.29
C LEU A 231 -16.73 -2.43 0.08
N TRP A 232 -16.91 -1.11 0.10
CA TRP A 232 -16.88 -0.28 1.32
C TRP A 232 -18.06 -0.57 2.26
N LYS A 233 -19.12 -1.20 1.78
CA LYS A 233 -20.21 -1.71 2.64
C LYS A 233 -19.74 -2.86 3.55
N ARG A 234 -18.70 -3.61 3.14
CA ARG A 234 -18.25 -4.84 3.81
C ARG A 234 -16.86 -4.76 4.42
N SER A 235 -16.05 -3.81 3.99
CA SER A 235 -14.72 -3.54 4.52
C SER A 235 -14.52 -2.03 4.64
N ARG A 236 -13.90 -1.57 5.74
CA ARG A 236 -13.59 -0.14 5.91
C ARG A 236 -12.41 0.32 5.06
N HIS A 237 -11.52 -0.62 4.69
CA HIS A 237 -10.33 -0.37 3.88
C HIS A 237 -10.15 -1.49 2.84
N PRO A 238 -11.10 -1.64 1.88
CA PRO A 238 -11.02 -2.71 0.90
C PRO A 238 -9.80 -2.56 -0.02
N ASN A 239 -9.41 -1.34 -0.37
CA ASN A 239 -8.20 -1.08 -1.15
C ASN A 239 -6.93 -1.48 -0.39
N TYR A 240 -6.85 -1.30 0.92
CA TYR A 240 -5.70 -1.75 1.72
C TYR A 240 -5.63 -3.28 1.81
N LEU A 241 -6.78 -3.96 1.82
CA LEU A 241 -6.82 -5.42 1.71
C LEU A 241 -6.27 -5.87 0.36
N GLY A 242 -6.67 -5.20 -0.73
CA GLY A 242 -6.15 -5.48 -2.08
C GLY A 242 -4.64 -5.33 -2.14
N GLU A 243 -4.11 -4.19 -1.71
CA GLU A 243 -2.67 -3.90 -1.68
C GLU A 243 -1.88 -4.95 -0.88
N GLN A 244 -2.28 -5.23 0.36
CA GLN A 244 -1.62 -6.25 1.19
C GLN A 244 -1.72 -7.64 0.55
N GLY A 245 -2.87 -7.97 -0.04
CA GLY A 245 -3.11 -9.25 -0.71
C GLY A 245 -2.20 -9.47 -1.91
N ILE A 246 -1.92 -8.41 -2.70
CA ILE A 246 -0.97 -8.48 -3.83
C ILE A 246 0.42 -8.90 -3.33
N TRP A 247 0.96 -8.20 -2.33
CA TRP A 247 2.33 -8.45 -1.86
C TRP A 247 2.47 -9.76 -1.10
N VAL A 248 1.44 -10.19 -0.34
CA VAL A 248 1.40 -11.52 0.25
C VAL A 248 1.36 -12.59 -0.84
N SER A 249 0.58 -12.41 -1.91
CA SER A 249 0.55 -13.34 -3.04
C SER A 249 1.90 -13.40 -3.77
N LEU A 250 2.63 -12.28 -3.89
CA LEU A 250 3.99 -12.28 -4.43
C LEU A 250 4.98 -13.02 -3.53
N TYR A 251 4.80 -12.93 -2.20
CA TYR A 251 5.61 -13.73 -1.28
C TYR A 251 5.35 -15.25 -1.42
N THR A 252 4.13 -15.69 -1.74
CA THR A 252 3.85 -17.12 -1.89
C THR A 252 4.58 -17.79 -3.06
N PHE A 253 5.16 -17.04 -4.01
CA PHE A 253 6.11 -17.58 -4.98
C PHE A 253 7.36 -18.19 -4.34
N VAL A 254 7.76 -17.72 -3.16
CA VAL A 254 8.87 -18.30 -2.38
C VAL A 254 8.56 -19.73 -1.95
N ILE A 255 7.28 -19.98 -1.60
CA ILE A 255 6.77 -21.30 -1.26
C ILE A 255 6.78 -22.19 -2.52
N GLY A 256 6.22 -21.71 -3.63
CA GLY A 256 6.19 -22.42 -4.92
C GLY A 256 7.59 -22.72 -5.47
N ALA A 257 8.56 -21.88 -5.19
CA ALA A 257 9.95 -22.05 -5.56
C ALA A 257 10.71 -23.09 -4.71
N GLY A 258 10.11 -23.58 -3.63
CA GLY A 258 10.74 -24.53 -2.71
C GLY A 258 11.90 -23.95 -1.90
N VAL A 259 12.01 -22.60 -1.79
CA VAL A 259 13.10 -21.94 -1.06
C VAL A 259 12.67 -21.45 0.32
N ALA A 260 11.45 -21.78 0.76
CA ALA A 260 10.93 -21.48 2.08
C ALA A 260 11.30 -22.58 3.08
N THR A 261 11.88 -22.18 4.23
CA THR A 261 12.14 -23.08 5.34
C THR A 261 10.83 -23.43 6.04
N TRP A 262 10.68 -24.69 6.45
CA TRP A 262 9.43 -25.24 6.98
C TRP A 262 8.22 -25.01 6.07
N GLY A 263 8.47 -24.86 4.76
CA GLY A 263 7.45 -24.67 3.75
C GLY A 263 6.82 -23.26 3.71
N VAL A 264 7.16 -22.36 4.63
CA VAL A 264 6.50 -21.05 4.75
C VAL A 264 7.48 -19.89 4.96
N PHE A 265 8.55 -20.08 5.71
CA PHE A 265 9.41 -18.97 6.17
C PHE A 265 10.62 -18.73 5.26
N ASN A 266 10.88 -17.47 4.98
CA ASN A 266 12.07 -17.01 4.29
C ASN A 266 12.35 -15.55 4.69
N TRP A 267 13.60 -15.12 4.72
CA TRP A 267 14.01 -13.76 5.07
C TRP A 267 13.31 -12.68 4.22
N SER A 268 12.93 -12.99 3.01
CA SER A 268 12.25 -12.07 2.08
C SER A 268 10.82 -11.68 2.51
N VAL A 269 10.26 -12.32 3.56
CA VAL A 269 8.96 -11.95 4.14
C VAL A 269 8.96 -10.56 4.78
N THR A 270 10.15 -10.03 5.08
CA THR A 270 10.35 -8.77 5.81
C THR A 270 9.55 -7.61 5.21
N GLY A 271 9.61 -7.44 3.89
CA GLY A 271 8.88 -6.36 3.22
C GLY A 271 7.37 -6.48 3.37
N CYS A 272 6.82 -7.68 3.19
CA CYS A 272 5.39 -7.93 3.37
C CYS A 272 4.92 -7.60 4.79
N MET A 273 5.68 -8.00 5.81
CA MET A 273 5.32 -7.73 7.20
C MET A 273 5.40 -6.24 7.54
N LEU A 274 6.43 -5.54 7.06
CA LEU A 274 6.55 -4.09 7.25
C LEU A 274 5.42 -3.34 6.52
N LEU A 275 5.02 -3.77 5.34
CA LEU A 275 3.89 -3.20 4.63
C LEU A 275 2.58 -3.36 5.41
N ILE A 276 2.32 -4.55 5.97
CA ILE A 276 1.15 -4.81 6.83
C ILE A 276 1.16 -3.86 8.03
N LEU A 277 2.32 -3.61 8.66
CA LEU A 277 2.45 -2.67 9.77
C LEU A 277 2.17 -1.22 9.35
N ILE A 278 2.65 -0.80 8.18
CA ILE A 278 2.33 0.53 7.61
C ILE A 278 0.82 0.68 7.45
N PHE A 279 0.15 -0.32 6.86
CA PHE A 279 -1.30 -0.24 6.67
C PHE A 279 -2.09 -0.31 7.98
N ALA A 280 -1.60 -1.04 8.99
CA ALA A 280 -2.18 -1.03 10.33
C ALA A 280 -2.12 0.37 10.98
N GLY A 281 -1.02 1.08 10.81
CA GLY A 281 -0.86 2.48 11.25
C GLY A 281 -1.70 3.46 10.43
N SER A 282 -1.60 3.37 9.10
CA SER A 282 -2.29 4.27 8.17
C SER A 282 -3.81 4.17 8.26
N SER A 283 -4.36 2.95 8.38
CA SER A 283 -5.81 2.76 8.56
C SER A 283 -6.30 3.40 9.86
N ARG A 284 -5.53 3.30 10.93
CA ARG A 284 -5.86 3.91 12.22
C ARG A 284 -5.87 5.44 12.13
N MET A 285 -4.88 6.03 11.45
CA MET A 285 -4.83 7.47 11.23
C MET A 285 -6.03 7.94 10.39
N ALA A 286 -6.32 7.24 9.28
CA ALA A 286 -7.46 7.56 8.41
C ALA A 286 -8.81 7.46 9.15
N GLU A 287 -8.99 6.42 9.98
CA GLU A 287 -10.20 6.26 10.81
C GLU A 287 -10.32 7.37 11.87
N SER A 288 -9.22 7.78 12.50
CA SER A 288 -9.20 8.88 13.46
C SER A 288 -9.63 10.20 12.80
N ILE A 289 -9.07 10.52 11.63
CA ILE A 289 -9.44 11.72 10.86
C ILE A 289 -10.91 11.66 10.44
N SER A 290 -11.39 10.51 9.97
CA SER A 290 -12.78 10.36 9.55
C SER A 290 -13.75 10.46 10.73
N THR A 291 -13.40 9.92 11.89
CA THR A 291 -14.18 10.01 13.12
C THR A 291 -14.30 11.45 13.63
N SER A 292 -13.23 12.24 13.53
CA SER A 292 -13.29 13.66 13.92
C SER A 292 -14.08 14.53 12.94
N LYS A 293 -14.33 14.04 11.73
CA LYS A 293 -14.95 14.80 10.64
C LYS A 293 -16.40 14.42 10.37
N TYR A 294 -16.82 13.19 10.69
CA TYR A 294 -18.14 12.65 10.35
C TYR A 294 -18.79 11.95 11.54
N ASP A 295 -19.90 12.47 12.02
CA ASP A 295 -20.62 11.99 13.22
C ASP A 295 -21.11 10.53 13.10
N LEU A 296 -21.43 10.07 11.88
CA LEU A 296 -21.89 8.71 11.61
C LEU A 296 -20.75 7.68 11.49
N TYR A 297 -19.50 8.13 11.38
CA TYR A 297 -18.36 7.23 11.15
C TYR A 297 -18.07 6.25 12.30
N PRO A 298 -18.23 6.61 13.60
CA PRO A 298 -18.10 5.67 14.71
C PRO A 298 -19.04 4.45 14.61
N GLY A 299 -20.29 4.64 14.15
CA GLY A 299 -21.24 3.56 13.90
C GLY A 299 -20.77 2.62 12.78
N TYR A 300 -20.18 3.17 11.73
CA TYR A 300 -19.58 2.39 10.66
C TYR A 300 -18.39 1.55 11.16
N ILE A 301 -17.51 2.10 12.00
CA ILE A 301 -16.41 1.36 12.63
C ILE A 301 -16.92 0.14 13.43
N GLN A 302 -18.00 0.30 14.16
CA GLN A 302 -18.58 -0.79 14.96
C GLN A 302 -19.28 -1.86 14.09
N GLY A 303 -19.83 -1.45 12.95
CA GLY A 303 -20.62 -2.30 12.07
C GLY A 303 -19.84 -3.12 11.06
N VAL A 304 -18.61 -2.72 10.71
CA VAL A 304 -17.84 -3.29 9.59
C VAL A 304 -16.42 -3.64 10.00
N PHE A 305 -15.90 -4.77 9.51
CA PHE A 305 -14.51 -5.16 9.75
C PHE A 305 -13.54 -4.22 9.03
N LYS A 306 -12.32 -4.10 9.57
CA LYS A 306 -11.30 -3.19 9.05
C LYS A 306 -10.89 -3.56 7.62
N TYR A 307 -10.55 -4.80 7.36
CA TYR A 307 -10.07 -5.30 6.08
C TYR A 307 -10.99 -6.38 5.49
N LEU A 308 -11.22 -7.47 6.21
CA LEU A 308 -11.94 -8.63 5.71
C LEU A 308 -13.44 -8.32 5.50
N PRO A 309 -14.03 -8.68 4.33
CA PRO A 309 -15.42 -8.34 3.99
C PRO A 309 -16.44 -9.31 4.62
N LEU A 310 -16.30 -9.60 5.92
CA LEU A 310 -17.08 -10.62 6.63
C LEU A 310 -18.47 -10.16 7.08
N LYS A 311 -18.68 -8.83 7.21
CA LYS A 311 -19.95 -8.27 7.70
C LYS A 311 -20.28 -7.01 6.92
N ALA A 312 -21.52 -6.93 6.43
CA ALA A 312 -22.00 -5.74 5.75
C ALA A 312 -22.50 -4.69 6.74
N TYR A 313 -22.27 -3.42 6.44
CA TYR A 313 -22.85 -2.29 7.17
C TYR A 313 -24.36 -2.33 7.08
N LYS A 314 -25.00 -2.27 8.23
CA LYS A 314 -26.45 -2.07 8.35
C LYS A 314 -26.67 -0.73 9.03
N GLU A 315 -27.42 0.14 8.40
CA GLU A 315 -27.75 1.43 8.97
C GLU A 315 -28.75 1.23 10.12
N VAL A 316 -28.47 1.80 11.27
CA VAL A 316 -29.40 1.80 12.39
C VAL A 316 -30.47 2.85 12.08
N GLY A 317 -31.67 2.42 11.63
CA GLY A 317 -32.81 3.28 11.37
C GLY A 317 -33.06 3.75 9.94
N GLY A 318 -32.29 3.25 8.94
CA GLY A 318 -32.51 3.52 7.51
C GLY A 318 -33.32 2.41 6.85
N LYS A 319 -34.36 2.74 6.09
CA LYS A 319 -34.95 1.82 5.11
C LYS A 319 -33.88 1.36 4.16
N ASP A 320 -33.81 0.05 3.89
CA ASP A 320 -32.92 -0.52 2.89
C ASP A 320 -33.18 0.15 1.53
N ASP A 321 -32.29 1.07 1.11
CA ASP A 321 -32.27 1.55 -0.27
C ASP A 321 -31.71 0.43 -1.13
N GLU A 322 -32.59 -0.37 -1.67
CA GLU A 322 -32.33 -1.26 -2.78
C GLU A 322 -31.97 -0.43 -4.01
N THR A 323 -30.85 -0.83 -4.63
CA THR A 323 -30.48 -0.59 -6.02
C THR A 323 -30.26 0.86 -6.48
N VAL A 324 -29.02 1.33 -6.34
CA VAL A 324 -28.44 2.17 -7.41
C VAL A 324 -27.57 1.27 -8.29
N ASN A 325 -28.13 0.86 -9.42
CA ASN A 325 -27.42 0.22 -10.50
C ASN A 325 -26.35 1.18 -11.02
N VAL A 326 -25.08 0.90 -10.72
CA VAL A 326 -23.94 1.58 -11.35
C VAL A 326 -23.54 0.77 -12.58
N ASN A 327 -24.39 0.83 -13.60
CA ASN A 327 -24.02 0.51 -14.98
C ASN A 327 -24.13 1.82 -15.77
N GLY A 328 -22.96 2.41 -16.05
CA GLY A 328 -22.77 3.58 -16.88
C GLY A 328 -21.29 3.84 -17.04
#